data_e3c63a49e350e79f9b4d9800009adec7
#
_entry.id   e3c63a49e350e79f9b4d9800009adec7
#
_cell.length_a   1.000
_cell.length_b   1.000
_cell.length_c   1.000
_cell.angle_alpha   90.00
_cell.angle_beta   90.00
_cell.angle_gamma   90.00
#
_symmetry.space_group_name_H-M   'P 1'
#
loop_
_entity.id
_entity.type
_entity.pdbx_description
1 polymer ?
#
loop_
_entity_poly.entity_id
_entity_poly.type
_entity_poly.pdbx_seq_one_letter_code
_entity_poly.pdbx_strand_id
1 'polypeptide(L)'
;MTRLTLTVPSLSPINSQPSTPSYAALIPAAGSGTRLGKGPKAAVTVGGRSLLAWATEALAPHVAEVVVALPGGLSLPADVPAGVRTITGGATRQDSVRLLLEATHAEYVLIHDAARPFLSAEIVQAMQAAVLRSEAATVALPVADSLVLGDVNTEQARAFWVQGVARENLWAIQTPQGFRRELLQYAHAYAAAEGFAATDDAGLVARLGHTVELVEGDARLFKVTRAGDLALAEAFAGPSESRKV
;
A
#
# COMPACT_ATOMS: atom_id res chain seq x y z
N MET A 1 -29.82 -2.92 -18.61
CA MET A 1 -28.68 -2.32 -17.86
C MET A 1 -27.69 -1.74 -18.85
N THR A 2 -27.76 -0.45 -19.09
CA THR A 2 -26.93 0.26 -20.07
C THR A 2 -25.55 0.44 -19.43
N ARG A 3 -24.53 -0.20 -19.98
CA ARG A 3 -23.14 0.08 -19.61
C ARG A 3 -22.80 1.50 -20.05
N LEU A 4 -22.66 2.42 -19.11
CA LEU A 4 -22.01 3.69 -19.35
C LEU A 4 -20.55 3.39 -19.71
N THR A 5 -20.20 3.56 -20.97
CA THR A 5 -18.80 3.55 -21.42
C THR A 5 -18.20 4.89 -21.00
N LEU A 6 -17.59 4.90 -19.81
CA LEU A 6 -16.85 6.06 -19.35
C LEU A 6 -15.54 6.12 -20.16
N THR A 7 -15.41 7.15 -20.95
CA THR A 7 -14.15 7.49 -21.60
C THR A 7 -13.23 8.08 -20.52
N VAL A 8 -12.19 7.37 -20.15
CA VAL A 8 -11.11 7.94 -19.31
C VAL A 8 -10.62 9.19 -20.05
N PRO A 9 -10.59 10.38 -19.41
CA PRO A 9 -10.09 11.57 -20.06
C PRO A 9 -8.68 11.30 -20.56
N SER A 10 -8.37 11.78 -21.78
CA SER A 10 -7.01 11.73 -22.31
C SER A 10 -6.09 12.41 -21.31
N LEU A 11 -5.24 11.61 -20.66
CA LEU A 11 -4.24 12.15 -19.75
C LEU A 11 -3.32 13.06 -20.59
N SER A 12 -2.91 14.19 -20.01
CA SER A 12 -2.02 15.15 -20.68
C SER A 12 -0.80 14.43 -21.24
N PRO A 13 -0.38 14.72 -22.49
CA PRO A 13 0.80 14.06 -23.07
C PRO A 13 2.00 14.32 -22.17
N ILE A 14 2.79 13.29 -21.92
CA ILE A 14 4.04 13.38 -21.19
C ILE A 14 4.89 14.44 -21.90
N ASN A 15 5.26 15.49 -21.15
CA ASN A 15 6.04 16.59 -21.68
C ASN A 15 7.33 16.06 -22.33
N SER A 16 7.61 16.39 -23.55
CA SER A 16 8.59 15.77 -24.47
C SER A 16 10.06 16.08 -24.19
N GLN A 17 10.43 16.41 -22.97
CA GLN A 17 11.83 16.44 -22.52
C GLN A 17 12.09 15.20 -21.66
N PRO A 18 13.20 14.46 -21.86
CA PRO A 18 13.55 13.31 -21.04
C PRO A 18 14.03 13.75 -19.64
N SER A 19 13.11 14.24 -18.82
CA SER A 19 13.36 14.41 -17.41
C SER A 19 13.27 13.03 -16.74
N THR A 20 14.19 12.74 -15.84
CA THR A 20 14.10 11.51 -15.02
C THR A 20 12.73 11.49 -14.32
N PRO A 21 11.93 10.41 -14.47
CA PRO A 21 10.62 10.33 -13.83
C PRO A 21 10.70 10.57 -12.34
N SER A 22 9.89 11.48 -11.81
CA SER A 22 9.86 11.77 -10.37
C SER A 22 8.88 10.86 -9.65
N TYR A 23 9.35 10.19 -8.59
CA TYR A 23 8.54 9.33 -7.73
C TYR A 23 8.39 9.91 -6.34
N ALA A 24 7.22 9.76 -5.74
CA ALA A 24 6.99 9.97 -4.31
C ALA A 24 6.51 8.66 -3.67
N ALA A 25 6.98 8.36 -2.46
CA ALA A 25 6.42 7.31 -1.64
C ALA A 25 5.36 7.91 -0.69
N LEU A 26 4.17 7.34 -0.70
CA LEU A 26 3.02 7.79 0.09
C LEU A 26 2.62 6.67 1.06
N ILE A 27 2.69 6.96 2.36
CA ILE A 27 2.47 5.96 3.42
C ILE A 27 1.24 6.34 4.25
N PRO A 28 0.08 5.69 4.03
CA PRO A 28 -1.11 5.91 4.85
C PRO A 28 -0.97 5.20 6.21
N ALA A 29 -0.50 5.90 7.22
CA ALA A 29 -0.21 5.38 8.56
C ALA A 29 -1.17 5.91 9.65
N ALA A 30 -2.32 6.51 9.28
CA ALA A 30 -3.29 7.07 10.20
C ALA A 30 -4.18 6.03 10.91
N GLY A 31 -4.03 4.73 10.62
CA GLY A 31 -4.85 3.67 11.21
C GLY A 31 -4.57 3.46 12.70
N SER A 32 -5.63 3.28 13.49
CA SER A 32 -5.60 3.14 14.96
C SER A 32 -4.89 1.89 15.49
N GLY A 33 -4.61 0.89 14.65
CA GLY A 33 -3.92 -0.35 15.06
C GLY A 33 -4.70 -1.24 16.03
N THR A 34 -5.99 -1.08 16.16
CA THR A 34 -6.86 -1.77 17.14
C THR A 34 -6.69 -3.29 17.17
N ARG A 35 -6.50 -3.93 16.01
CA ARG A 35 -6.32 -5.39 15.93
C ARG A 35 -5.03 -5.91 16.56
N LEU A 36 -4.00 -5.10 16.73
CA LEU A 36 -2.75 -5.44 17.43
C LEU A 36 -2.80 -5.11 18.91
N GLY A 37 -3.75 -4.27 19.37
CA GLY A 37 -3.87 -3.85 20.77
C GLY A 37 -2.69 -3.02 21.31
N LYS A 38 -1.78 -2.55 20.43
CA LYS A 38 -0.53 -1.86 20.80
C LYS A 38 -0.48 -0.38 20.38
N GLY A 39 -1.66 0.24 20.16
CA GLY A 39 -1.74 1.64 19.73
C GLY A 39 -1.51 1.82 18.21
N PRO A 40 -1.16 3.04 17.75
CA PRO A 40 -0.99 3.35 16.33
C PRO A 40 0.02 2.41 15.68
N LYS A 41 -0.34 1.79 14.55
CA LYS A 41 0.53 0.81 13.86
C LYS A 41 1.90 1.37 13.48
N ALA A 42 1.97 2.65 13.17
CA ALA A 42 3.20 3.33 12.81
C ALA A 42 4.29 3.24 13.90
N ALA A 43 3.89 3.19 15.18
CA ALA A 43 4.78 3.13 16.33
C ALA A 43 5.07 1.70 16.82
N VAL A 44 4.42 0.67 16.28
CA VAL A 44 4.72 -0.73 16.63
C VAL A 44 6.12 -1.08 16.16
N THR A 45 6.92 -1.69 17.03
CA THR A 45 8.32 -2.03 16.74
C THR A 45 8.48 -3.50 16.35
N VAL A 46 9.45 -3.75 15.47
CA VAL A 46 9.93 -5.06 15.03
C VAL A 46 11.45 -5.01 14.98
N GLY A 47 12.14 -5.89 15.68
CA GLY A 47 13.61 -5.88 15.78
C GLY A 47 14.14 -4.58 16.37
N GLY A 48 13.43 -3.97 17.32
CA GLY A 48 13.80 -2.71 17.96
C GLY A 48 13.56 -1.45 17.12
N ARG A 49 12.91 -1.55 15.93
CA ARG A 49 12.64 -0.44 15.01
C ARG A 49 11.15 -0.34 14.70
N SER A 50 10.64 0.88 14.57
CA SER A 50 9.24 1.08 14.22
C SER A 50 8.92 0.54 12.82
N LEU A 51 7.70 0.02 12.62
CA LEU A 51 7.24 -0.41 11.29
C LEU A 51 7.34 0.72 10.26
N LEU A 52 7.15 1.96 10.72
CA LEU A 52 7.27 3.13 9.86
C LEU A 52 8.72 3.39 9.45
N ALA A 53 9.69 3.21 10.34
CA ALA A 53 11.11 3.33 10.01
C ALA A 53 11.53 2.29 8.96
N TRP A 54 11.10 1.04 9.10
CA TRP A 54 11.33 0.01 8.11
C TRP A 54 10.82 0.41 6.72
N ALA A 55 9.55 0.86 6.64
CA ALA A 55 8.94 1.21 5.37
C ALA A 55 9.58 2.45 4.72
N THR A 56 9.89 3.49 5.52
CA THR A 56 10.49 4.73 5.02
C THR A 56 11.92 4.52 4.55
N GLU A 57 12.73 3.73 5.24
CA GLU A 57 14.11 3.42 4.83
C GLU A 57 14.18 2.59 3.55
N ALA A 58 13.25 1.64 3.38
CA ALA A 58 13.19 0.84 2.17
C ALA A 58 12.83 1.67 0.94
N LEU A 59 12.03 2.72 1.09
CA LEU A 59 11.54 3.55 -0.02
C LEU A 59 12.41 4.77 -0.31
N ALA A 60 12.95 5.42 0.72
CA ALA A 60 13.66 6.70 0.59
C ALA A 60 14.79 6.72 -0.47
N PRO A 61 15.61 5.67 -0.65
CA PRO A 61 16.66 5.66 -1.69
C PRO A 61 16.14 5.66 -3.13
N HIS A 62 14.85 5.38 -3.35
CA HIS A 62 14.26 5.15 -4.67
C HIS A 62 13.31 6.26 -5.12
N VAL A 63 13.05 7.26 -4.27
CA VAL A 63 12.04 8.30 -4.52
C VAL A 63 12.58 9.69 -4.20
N ALA A 64 12.01 10.72 -4.80
CA ALA A 64 12.39 12.11 -4.53
C ALA A 64 11.90 12.59 -3.15
N GLU A 65 10.77 12.06 -2.67
CA GLU A 65 10.20 12.39 -1.37
C GLU A 65 9.41 11.22 -0.78
N VAL A 66 9.36 11.19 0.56
CA VAL A 66 8.48 10.29 1.33
C VAL A 66 7.51 11.15 2.13
N VAL A 67 6.20 10.91 1.94
CA VAL A 67 5.13 11.60 2.67
C VAL A 67 4.31 10.58 3.46
N VAL A 68 4.12 10.84 4.75
CA VAL A 68 3.41 9.95 5.67
C VAL A 68 2.16 10.63 6.20
N ALA A 69 1.02 9.97 6.11
CA ALA A 69 -0.20 10.40 6.77
C ALA A 69 -0.28 9.79 8.17
N LEU A 70 -0.27 10.61 9.22
CA LEU A 70 -0.36 10.21 10.62
C LEU A 70 -1.72 10.58 11.23
N PRO A 71 -2.15 9.93 12.32
CA PRO A 71 -3.26 10.44 13.12
C PRO A 71 -2.97 11.86 13.63
N GLY A 72 -4.01 12.69 13.75
CA GLY A 72 -3.86 14.06 14.29
C GLY A 72 -3.18 14.05 15.66
N GLY A 73 -2.18 14.93 15.85
CA GLY A 73 -1.44 15.06 17.09
C GLY A 73 -0.34 14.02 17.34
N LEU A 74 -0.15 13.06 16.43
CA LEU A 74 0.96 12.09 16.52
C LEU A 74 2.18 12.60 15.77
N SER A 75 3.36 12.47 16.39
CA SER A 75 4.65 12.75 15.76
C SER A 75 5.25 11.47 15.15
N LEU A 76 6.20 11.65 14.21
CA LEU A 76 7.01 10.54 13.70
C LEU A 76 7.76 9.83 14.85
N PRO A 77 7.87 8.50 14.82
CA PRO A 77 8.82 7.78 15.65
C PRO A 77 10.26 8.34 15.47
N ALA A 78 11.03 8.39 16.56
CA ALA A 78 12.36 8.99 16.56
C ALA A 78 13.38 8.26 15.66
N ASP A 79 13.10 7.01 15.30
CA ASP A 79 13.92 6.14 14.44
C ASP A 79 13.58 6.27 12.94
N VAL A 80 12.61 7.12 12.57
CA VAL A 80 12.30 7.41 11.16
C VAL A 80 13.37 8.35 10.59
N PRO A 81 13.89 8.09 9.37
CA PRO A 81 14.89 8.93 8.75
C PRO A 81 14.49 10.40 8.63
N ALA A 82 15.48 11.30 8.70
CA ALA A 82 15.27 12.72 8.44
C ALA A 82 14.77 12.95 6.99
N GLY A 83 14.00 14.04 6.77
CA GLY A 83 13.49 14.40 5.46
C GLY A 83 12.13 13.79 5.12
N VAL A 84 11.59 12.89 5.95
CA VAL A 84 10.22 12.39 5.80
C VAL A 84 9.22 13.49 6.17
N ARG A 85 8.34 13.83 5.21
CA ARG A 85 7.26 14.80 5.42
C ARG A 85 6.03 14.13 6.04
N THR A 86 5.27 14.87 6.83
CA THR A 86 4.03 14.37 7.43
C THR A 86 2.84 15.24 7.10
N ILE A 87 1.68 14.59 7.00
CA ILE A 87 0.37 15.24 6.96
C ILE A 87 -0.55 14.58 7.99
N THR A 88 -1.63 15.24 8.35
CA THR A 88 -2.73 14.59 9.07
C THR A 88 -3.51 13.71 8.11
N GLY A 89 -3.71 12.44 8.45
CA GLY A 89 -4.50 11.50 7.66
C GLY A 89 -5.99 11.73 7.79
N GLY A 90 -6.75 11.12 6.89
CA GLY A 90 -8.20 11.16 6.88
C GLY A 90 -8.85 10.08 7.78
N ALA A 91 -10.18 10.04 7.76
CA ALA A 91 -10.96 9.09 8.56
C ALA A 91 -10.76 7.62 8.13
N THR A 92 -10.50 7.40 6.85
CA THR A 92 -10.24 6.07 6.27
C THR A 92 -8.84 6.01 5.65
N ARG A 93 -8.40 4.79 5.27
CA ARG A 93 -7.18 4.61 4.48
C ARG A 93 -7.29 5.33 3.14
N GLN A 94 -8.43 5.20 2.47
CA GLN A 94 -8.70 5.85 1.18
C GLN A 94 -8.64 7.38 1.29
N ASP A 95 -9.24 7.98 2.34
CA ASP A 95 -9.14 9.42 2.59
C ASP A 95 -7.69 9.86 2.85
N SER A 96 -6.93 9.04 3.60
CA SER A 96 -5.52 9.33 3.87
C SER A 96 -4.69 9.32 2.59
N VAL A 97 -4.94 8.37 1.66
CA VAL A 97 -4.25 8.33 0.36
C VAL A 97 -4.64 9.53 -0.50
N ARG A 98 -5.92 9.93 -0.53
CA ARG A 98 -6.37 11.13 -1.24
C ARG A 98 -5.62 12.39 -0.77
N LEU A 99 -5.51 12.59 0.55
CA LEU A 99 -4.76 13.72 1.12
C LEU A 99 -3.26 13.64 0.81
N LEU A 100 -2.67 12.44 0.80
CA LEU A 100 -1.28 12.24 0.41
C LEU A 100 -1.04 12.61 -1.07
N LEU A 101 -1.98 12.28 -1.97
CA LEU A 101 -1.91 12.65 -3.38
C LEU A 101 -1.97 14.16 -3.60
N GLU A 102 -2.70 14.89 -2.75
CA GLU A 102 -2.76 16.36 -2.77
C GLU A 102 -1.46 16.99 -2.23
N ALA A 103 -0.72 16.28 -1.38
CA ALA A 103 0.50 16.77 -0.74
C ALA A 103 1.76 16.60 -1.59
N THR A 104 1.71 15.96 -2.74
CA THR A 104 2.86 15.74 -3.64
C THR A 104 2.60 16.25 -5.05
N HIS A 105 3.68 16.63 -5.75
CA HIS A 105 3.66 16.98 -7.18
C HIS A 105 4.46 15.99 -8.03
N ALA A 106 4.93 14.88 -7.47
CA ALA A 106 5.63 13.85 -8.22
C ALA A 106 4.75 13.28 -9.34
N GLU A 107 5.35 12.91 -10.45
CA GLU A 107 4.63 12.36 -11.60
C GLU A 107 4.05 10.99 -11.32
N TYR A 108 4.80 10.17 -10.57
CA TYR A 108 4.42 8.83 -10.14
C TYR A 108 4.42 8.73 -8.63
N VAL A 109 3.56 7.86 -8.11
CA VAL A 109 3.44 7.61 -6.67
C VAL A 109 3.51 6.12 -6.36
N LEU A 110 4.14 5.78 -5.24
CA LEU A 110 4.17 4.43 -4.67
C LEU A 110 3.42 4.46 -3.33
N ILE A 111 2.26 3.83 -3.27
CA ILE A 111 1.46 3.71 -2.04
C ILE A 111 1.93 2.47 -1.29
N HIS A 112 2.43 2.63 -0.06
CA HIS A 112 2.93 1.51 0.72
C HIS A 112 2.38 1.47 2.14
N ASP A 113 1.94 0.29 2.58
CA ASP A 113 1.46 0.09 3.95
C ASP A 113 2.65 -0.02 4.92
N ALA A 114 2.75 0.88 5.90
CA ALA A 114 3.78 0.82 6.95
C ALA A 114 3.82 -0.54 7.69
N ALA A 115 2.73 -1.29 7.67
CA ALA A 115 2.64 -2.61 8.27
C ALA A 115 3.32 -3.74 7.47
N ARG A 116 4.04 -3.45 6.39
CA ARG A 116 4.84 -4.40 5.60
C ARG A 116 6.31 -4.01 5.64
N PRO A 117 7.05 -4.38 6.69
CA PRO A 117 8.38 -3.84 6.98
C PRO A 117 9.51 -4.33 6.05
N PHE A 118 9.33 -5.47 5.38
CA PHE A 118 10.45 -6.13 4.67
C PHE A 118 10.39 -5.92 3.15
N LEU A 119 10.20 -4.68 2.73
CA LEU A 119 10.25 -4.29 1.32
C LEU A 119 11.69 -4.28 0.82
N SER A 120 11.97 -5.00 -0.27
CA SER A 120 13.29 -5.02 -0.89
C SER A 120 13.43 -3.98 -2.01
N ALA A 121 14.67 -3.60 -2.30
CA ALA A 121 15.00 -2.66 -3.36
C ALA A 121 14.58 -3.19 -4.75
N GLU A 122 14.72 -4.50 -4.97
CA GLU A 122 14.37 -5.17 -6.23
C GLU A 122 12.88 -5.02 -6.53
N ILE A 123 12.02 -5.20 -5.51
CA ILE A 123 10.56 -5.01 -5.67
C ILE A 123 10.23 -3.55 -5.95
N VAL A 124 10.89 -2.58 -5.31
CA VAL A 124 10.68 -1.16 -5.60
C VAL A 124 11.06 -0.85 -7.04
N GLN A 125 12.21 -1.32 -7.52
CA GLN A 125 12.68 -1.10 -8.89
C GLN A 125 11.77 -1.79 -9.93
N ALA A 126 11.34 -3.02 -9.67
CA ALA A 126 10.39 -3.72 -10.52
C ALA A 126 9.05 -2.99 -10.60
N MET A 127 8.57 -2.45 -9.48
CA MET A 127 7.36 -1.63 -9.42
C MET A 127 7.51 -0.33 -10.23
N GLN A 128 8.61 0.39 -10.10
CA GLN A 128 8.87 1.60 -10.89
C GLN A 128 8.88 1.30 -12.39
N ALA A 129 9.55 0.21 -12.80
CA ALA A 129 9.57 -0.20 -14.20
C ALA A 129 8.17 -0.60 -14.70
N ALA A 130 7.35 -1.26 -13.92
CA ALA A 130 5.98 -1.62 -14.27
C ALA A 130 5.10 -0.39 -14.45
N VAL A 131 5.16 0.56 -13.51
CA VAL A 131 4.37 1.80 -13.57
C VAL A 131 4.70 2.65 -14.79
N LEU A 132 5.96 2.70 -15.21
CA LEU A 132 6.36 3.39 -16.42
C LEU A 132 5.74 2.77 -17.71
N ARG A 133 5.49 1.45 -17.69
CA ARG A 133 4.87 0.74 -18.83
C ARG A 133 3.37 0.82 -18.85
N SER A 134 2.75 0.69 -17.67
CA SER A 134 1.31 0.43 -17.55
C SER A 134 0.52 1.53 -16.83
N GLU A 135 1.21 2.58 -16.35
CA GLU A 135 0.67 3.69 -15.53
C GLU A 135 0.03 3.25 -14.19
N ALA A 136 -0.23 1.95 -14.00
CA ALA A 136 -0.76 1.37 -12.78
C ALA A 136 -0.24 -0.05 -12.57
N ALA A 137 0.32 -0.33 -11.39
CA ALA A 137 0.82 -1.64 -11.03
C ALA A 137 0.62 -1.91 -9.53
N THR A 138 0.56 -3.18 -9.14
CA THR A 138 0.51 -3.59 -7.74
C THR A 138 1.37 -4.82 -7.50
N VAL A 139 2.05 -4.84 -6.36
CA VAL A 139 2.72 -6.06 -5.92
C VAL A 139 1.68 -7.10 -5.52
N ALA A 140 1.87 -8.34 -5.95
CA ALA A 140 0.98 -9.44 -5.61
C ALA A 140 1.71 -10.79 -5.60
N LEU A 141 1.16 -11.78 -4.91
CA LEU A 141 1.62 -13.16 -4.91
C LEU A 141 0.52 -14.09 -5.42
N PRO A 142 0.85 -15.12 -6.23
CA PRO A 142 -0.09 -16.20 -6.50
C PRO A 142 -0.57 -16.83 -5.19
N VAL A 143 -1.86 -17.15 -5.12
CA VAL A 143 -2.42 -17.79 -3.93
C VAL A 143 -1.98 -19.26 -3.89
N ALA A 144 -1.26 -19.62 -2.82
CA ALA A 144 -0.75 -20.98 -2.60
C ALA A 144 -1.76 -21.87 -1.86
N ASP A 145 -2.53 -21.31 -0.93
CA ASP A 145 -3.48 -22.03 -0.10
C ASP A 145 -4.81 -22.30 -0.83
N SER A 146 -5.54 -23.33 -0.38
CA SER A 146 -6.92 -23.54 -0.80
C SER A 146 -7.81 -22.45 -0.19
N LEU A 147 -8.68 -21.84 -1.01
CA LEU A 147 -9.61 -20.82 -0.60
C LEU A 147 -11.04 -21.34 -0.59
N VAL A 148 -11.82 -20.84 0.35
CA VAL A 148 -13.24 -21.17 0.48
C VAL A 148 -14.07 -19.92 0.75
N LEU A 149 -15.28 -19.90 0.26
CA LEU A 149 -16.32 -19.02 0.79
C LEU A 149 -16.83 -19.63 2.09
N GLY A 150 -16.87 -18.84 3.15
CA GLY A 150 -17.40 -19.23 4.44
C GLY A 150 -18.67 -18.46 4.79
N ASP A 151 -19.59 -19.12 5.45
CA ASP A 151 -20.68 -18.48 6.17
C ASP A 151 -20.26 -18.26 7.63
N VAL A 152 -20.37 -17.01 8.11
CA VAL A 152 -19.89 -16.63 9.45
C VAL A 152 -21.07 -16.34 10.35
N ASN A 153 -21.29 -17.22 11.32
CA ASN A 153 -22.21 -16.94 12.42
C ASN A 153 -21.48 -16.12 13.49
N THR A 154 -21.72 -14.82 13.51
CA THR A 154 -21.05 -13.87 14.42
C THR A 154 -21.49 -14.06 15.88
N GLU A 155 -22.71 -14.53 16.15
CA GLU A 155 -23.23 -14.76 17.51
C GLU A 155 -22.51 -15.93 18.18
N GLN A 156 -22.18 -16.97 17.41
CA GLN A 156 -21.50 -18.17 17.92
C GLN A 156 -19.99 -18.14 17.69
N ALA A 157 -19.45 -17.09 17.07
CA ALA A 157 -18.04 -16.98 16.65
C ALA A 157 -17.55 -18.21 15.84
N ARG A 158 -18.44 -18.76 14.96
CA ARG A 158 -18.19 -19.95 14.14
C ARG A 158 -18.28 -19.62 12.67
N ALA A 159 -17.46 -20.27 11.86
CA ALA A 159 -17.52 -20.20 10.41
C ALA A 159 -17.71 -21.60 9.84
N PHE A 160 -18.50 -21.70 8.77
CA PHE A 160 -18.80 -22.95 8.10
C PHE A 160 -18.37 -22.85 6.63
N TRP A 161 -17.86 -23.96 6.09
CA TRP A 161 -17.53 -24.09 4.68
C TRP A 161 -18.81 -24.00 3.83
N VAL A 162 -18.81 -23.12 2.84
CA VAL A 162 -19.91 -23.02 1.85
C VAL A 162 -19.47 -23.57 0.51
N GLN A 163 -18.40 -23.02 -0.06
CA GLN A 163 -17.93 -23.38 -1.39
C GLN A 163 -16.41 -23.22 -1.52
N GLY A 164 -15.75 -24.18 -2.19
CA GLY A 164 -14.36 -24.03 -2.62
C GLY A 164 -14.23 -22.96 -3.71
N VAL A 165 -13.16 -22.18 -3.66
CA VAL A 165 -12.82 -21.20 -4.70
C VAL A 165 -11.63 -21.74 -5.48
N ALA A 166 -11.77 -21.84 -6.81
CA ALA A 166 -10.65 -22.17 -7.68
C ALA A 166 -9.55 -21.11 -7.54
N ARG A 167 -8.31 -21.56 -7.25
CA ARG A 167 -7.20 -20.62 -6.96
C ARG A 167 -6.34 -20.27 -8.18
N GLU A 168 -6.58 -20.95 -9.31
CA GLU A 168 -5.91 -20.67 -10.56
C GLU A 168 -6.14 -19.21 -10.96
N ASN A 169 -5.04 -18.47 -11.16
CA ASN A 169 -5.06 -17.03 -11.48
C ASN A 169 -5.59 -16.12 -10.33
N LEU A 170 -5.68 -16.63 -9.10
CA LEU A 170 -5.92 -15.77 -7.94
C LEU A 170 -4.59 -15.26 -7.37
N TRP A 171 -4.59 -13.96 -7.06
CA TRP A 171 -3.43 -13.27 -6.53
C TRP A 171 -3.78 -12.55 -5.22
N ALA A 172 -2.93 -12.69 -4.23
CA ALA A 172 -3.01 -11.96 -2.97
C ALA A 172 -2.28 -10.62 -3.10
N ILE A 173 -3.04 -9.52 -3.05
CA ILE A 173 -2.50 -8.18 -3.25
C ILE A 173 -1.64 -7.77 -2.06
N GLN A 174 -0.47 -7.22 -2.39
CA GLN A 174 0.46 -6.61 -1.45
C GLN A 174 0.64 -5.12 -1.76
N THR A 175 1.62 -4.48 -1.13
CA THR A 175 2.12 -3.15 -1.46
C THR A 175 3.65 -3.17 -1.51
N PRO A 176 4.30 -2.27 -2.30
CA PRO A 176 3.77 -1.04 -2.88
C PRO A 176 2.78 -1.26 -4.02
N GLN A 177 1.87 -0.30 -4.18
CA GLN A 177 1.05 -0.13 -5.36
C GLN A 177 1.49 1.16 -6.04
N GLY A 178 1.80 1.12 -7.31
CA GLY A 178 2.38 2.22 -8.06
C GLY A 178 1.43 2.76 -9.12
N PHE A 179 1.43 4.10 -9.30
CA PHE A 179 0.52 4.74 -10.23
C PHE A 179 1.11 6.02 -10.82
N ARG A 180 0.69 6.35 -12.04
CA ARG A 180 0.71 7.74 -12.48
C ARG A 180 -0.21 8.55 -11.55
N ARG A 181 0.31 9.60 -10.93
CA ARG A 181 -0.42 10.35 -9.87
C ARG A 181 -1.80 10.83 -10.32
N GLU A 182 -1.87 11.43 -11.53
CA GLU A 182 -3.13 11.95 -12.07
C GLU A 182 -4.19 10.87 -12.28
N LEU A 183 -3.79 9.67 -12.72
CA LEU A 183 -4.70 8.53 -12.87
C LEU A 183 -5.30 8.12 -11.52
N LEU A 184 -4.47 8.02 -10.47
CA LEU A 184 -4.96 7.66 -9.15
C LEU A 184 -5.81 8.77 -8.53
N GLN A 185 -5.47 10.04 -8.73
CA GLN A 185 -6.32 11.17 -8.29
C GLN A 185 -7.70 11.10 -8.95
N TYR A 186 -7.75 10.83 -10.25
CA TYR A 186 -9.02 10.66 -10.95
C TYR A 186 -9.82 9.47 -10.40
N ALA A 187 -9.17 8.33 -10.13
CA ALA A 187 -9.82 7.16 -9.56
C ALA A 187 -10.43 7.44 -8.17
N HIS A 188 -9.71 8.18 -7.32
CA HIS A 188 -10.22 8.62 -6.02
C HIS A 188 -11.42 9.58 -6.14
N ALA A 189 -11.35 10.56 -7.05
CA ALA A 189 -12.44 11.51 -7.29
C ALA A 189 -13.70 10.79 -7.81
N TYR A 190 -13.53 9.87 -8.74
CA TYR A 190 -14.62 9.06 -9.28
C TYR A 190 -15.27 8.20 -8.18
N ALA A 191 -14.46 7.50 -7.38
CA ALA A 191 -14.96 6.68 -6.28
C ALA A 191 -15.74 7.52 -5.23
N ALA A 192 -15.27 8.73 -4.94
CA ALA A 192 -15.96 9.64 -4.03
C ALA A 192 -17.33 10.08 -4.58
N ALA A 193 -17.42 10.37 -5.89
CA ALA A 193 -18.69 10.74 -6.54
C ALA A 193 -19.69 9.59 -6.54
N GLU A 194 -19.22 8.34 -6.66
CA GLU A 194 -20.06 7.12 -6.66
C GLU A 194 -20.33 6.60 -5.24
N GLY A 195 -19.78 7.20 -4.20
CA GLY A 195 -19.86 6.68 -2.82
C GLY A 195 -19.22 5.30 -2.66
N PHE A 196 -18.21 4.97 -3.47
CA PHE A 196 -17.55 3.67 -3.49
C PHE A 196 -16.28 3.66 -2.63
N ALA A 197 -16.14 2.61 -1.82
CA ALA A 197 -14.92 2.34 -1.06
C ALA A 197 -14.27 1.04 -1.57
N ALA A 198 -13.00 1.12 -1.95
CA ALA A 198 -12.19 -0.04 -2.30
C ALA A 198 -11.37 -0.52 -1.10
N THR A 199 -10.89 -1.75 -1.16
CA THR A 199 -9.97 -2.32 -0.17
C THR A 199 -8.54 -1.79 -0.33
N ASP A 200 -8.18 -1.38 -1.56
CA ASP A 200 -6.88 -0.86 -1.95
C ASP A 200 -6.98 0.10 -3.15
N ASP A 201 -5.85 0.73 -3.51
CA ASP A 201 -5.83 1.75 -4.56
C ASP A 201 -5.86 1.14 -5.96
N ALA A 202 -5.31 -0.06 -6.14
CA ALA A 202 -5.37 -0.80 -7.40
C ALA A 202 -6.82 -1.12 -7.80
N GLY A 203 -7.66 -1.47 -6.82
CA GLY A 203 -9.09 -1.68 -7.02
C GLY A 203 -9.84 -0.45 -7.51
N LEU A 204 -9.44 0.76 -7.08
CA LEU A 204 -10.03 2.01 -7.59
C LEU A 204 -9.73 2.21 -9.08
N VAL A 205 -8.47 1.99 -9.47
CA VAL A 205 -8.02 2.15 -10.86
C VAL A 205 -8.63 1.08 -11.77
N ALA A 206 -8.65 -0.18 -11.32
CA ALA A 206 -9.27 -1.27 -12.05
C ALA A 206 -10.78 -1.05 -12.28
N ARG A 207 -11.49 -0.41 -11.34
CA ARG A 207 -12.90 -0.05 -11.48
C ARG A 207 -13.15 0.95 -12.62
N LEU A 208 -12.20 1.79 -12.97
CA LEU A 208 -12.27 2.66 -14.14
C LEU A 208 -12.13 1.89 -15.47
N GLY A 209 -11.84 0.59 -15.43
CA GLY A 209 -11.52 -0.22 -16.59
C GLY A 209 -10.05 -0.10 -17.05
N HIS A 210 -9.21 0.57 -16.26
CA HIS A 210 -7.79 0.67 -16.54
C HIS A 210 -7.07 -0.61 -16.14
N THR A 211 -6.10 -1.05 -16.95
CA THR A 211 -5.29 -2.23 -16.66
C THR A 211 -4.33 -1.93 -15.51
N VAL A 212 -4.26 -2.85 -14.54
CA VAL A 212 -3.28 -2.80 -13.44
C VAL A 212 -2.33 -3.98 -13.60
N GLU A 213 -1.04 -3.71 -13.77
CA GLU A 213 -0.01 -4.75 -13.92
C GLU A 213 0.27 -5.41 -12.56
N LEU A 214 0.39 -6.73 -12.54
CA LEU A 214 0.79 -7.48 -11.34
C LEU A 214 2.31 -7.67 -11.35
N VAL A 215 2.99 -7.15 -10.34
CA VAL A 215 4.41 -7.36 -10.09
C VAL A 215 4.56 -8.46 -9.04
N GLU A 216 5.39 -9.46 -9.31
CA GLU A 216 5.61 -10.55 -8.37
C GLU A 216 6.21 -10.03 -7.06
N GLY A 217 5.56 -10.39 -5.96
CA GLY A 217 5.92 -9.98 -4.61
C GLY A 217 6.80 -10.98 -3.88
N ASP A 218 6.85 -10.83 -2.57
CA ASP A 218 7.61 -11.71 -1.69
C ASP A 218 6.74 -12.11 -0.49
N ALA A 219 6.83 -13.36 -0.06
CA ALA A 219 6.14 -13.83 1.14
C ALA A 219 6.54 -13.02 2.40
N ARG A 220 7.77 -12.49 2.44
CA ARG A 220 8.24 -11.59 3.51
C ARG A 220 7.52 -10.25 3.56
N LEU A 221 6.82 -9.85 2.49
CA LEU A 221 5.97 -8.66 2.47
C LEU A 221 4.60 -8.89 3.14
N PHE A 222 4.45 -9.91 3.97
CA PHE A 222 3.22 -10.10 4.74
C PHE A 222 2.89 -8.86 5.59
N LYS A 223 1.60 -8.67 5.85
CA LYS A 223 1.13 -7.51 6.59
C LYS A 223 1.03 -7.83 8.07
N VAL A 224 1.78 -7.14 8.91
CA VAL A 224 1.70 -7.26 10.37
C VAL A 224 0.35 -6.72 10.85
N THR A 225 -0.57 -7.63 11.18
CA THR A 225 -1.95 -7.30 11.56
C THR A 225 -2.38 -7.91 12.89
N ARG A 226 -1.81 -9.06 13.25
CA ARG A 226 -2.13 -9.84 14.45
C ARG A 226 -0.85 -10.15 15.23
N ALA A 227 -1.00 -10.66 16.46
CA ALA A 227 0.14 -11.03 17.32
C ALA A 227 1.06 -12.09 16.68
N GLY A 228 0.49 -13.06 15.95
CA GLY A 228 1.28 -14.07 15.21
C GLY A 228 2.14 -13.46 14.10
N ASP A 229 1.61 -12.48 13.36
CA ASP A 229 2.37 -11.76 12.32
C ASP A 229 3.54 -10.99 12.94
N LEU A 230 3.31 -10.40 14.13
CA LEU A 230 4.36 -9.68 14.86
C LEU A 230 5.48 -10.63 15.30
N ALA A 231 5.15 -11.79 15.85
CA ALA A 231 6.15 -12.80 16.24
C ALA A 231 6.96 -13.27 15.03
N LEU A 232 6.30 -13.48 13.89
CA LEU A 232 6.97 -13.82 12.63
C LEU A 232 7.90 -12.70 12.16
N ALA A 233 7.44 -11.45 12.22
CA ALA A 233 8.25 -10.28 11.86
C ALA A 233 9.48 -10.13 12.75
N GLU A 234 9.36 -10.35 14.07
CA GLU A 234 10.50 -10.36 15.00
C GLU A 234 11.54 -11.43 14.63
N ALA A 235 11.08 -12.63 14.26
CA ALA A 235 11.99 -13.70 13.82
C ALA A 235 12.73 -13.34 12.53
N PHE A 236 12.08 -12.69 11.56
CA PHE A 236 12.72 -12.21 10.32
C PHE A 236 13.67 -11.02 10.55
N ALA A 237 13.33 -10.13 11.48
CA ALA A 237 14.19 -8.99 11.80
C ALA A 237 15.54 -9.41 12.39
N GLY A 238 15.60 -10.58 13.04
CA GLY A 238 16.79 -11.06 13.78
C GLY A 238 17.07 -10.24 15.04
N PRO A 239 18.06 -10.66 15.86
CA PRO A 239 18.46 -9.93 17.04
C PRO A 239 18.95 -8.52 16.70
N SER A 240 18.56 -7.52 17.48
CA SER A 240 18.91 -6.10 17.25
C SER A 240 20.42 -5.82 17.27
N GLU A 241 21.24 -6.72 17.80
CA GLU A 241 22.71 -6.57 17.92
C GLU A 241 23.48 -6.84 16.62
N SER A 242 22.90 -7.57 15.66
CA SER A 242 23.60 -7.96 14.44
C SER A 242 23.63 -6.89 13.32
N ARG A 243 23.13 -5.67 13.58
CA ARG A 243 23.02 -4.60 12.57
C ARG A 243 23.83 -3.35 12.85
N LYS A 244 24.82 -3.44 13.76
CA LYS A 244 25.82 -2.39 13.93
C LYS A 244 27.01 -2.69 13.01
N VAL A 245 26.90 -2.37 11.74
CA VAL A 245 28.04 -2.13 10.84
C VAL A 245 27.67 -1.00 9.89
#